data_ca276d1fea9ffb38ddec6782f966c0b0
#
_entry.id   ca276d1fea9ffb38ddec6782f966c0b0
#
_cell.length_a   1.000
_cell.length_b   1.000
_cell.length_c   1.000
_cell.angle_alpha   90.00
_cell.angle_beta   90.00
_cell.angle_gamma   90.00
#
_symmetry.space_group_name_H-M   'P 1'
#
loop_
_entity.id
_entity.type
_entity.pdbx_description
1 polymer ?
#
loop_
_entity_poly.entity_id
_entity_poly.type
_entity_poly.pdbx_seq_one_letter_code
_entity_poly.pdbx_strand_id
1 'polypeptide(L)'
;MRKLLVAIFALLLINSCKHQKNLSEQLNDSFADHLKKIDSTATLDSVQVIWNTPVTQRLSRIIDDSAYMRTFMRVQTQLSGAQQKNDKDSIEFYLYEINYMKKEIDSVTKSIAQGDTTRKYGNLISCEYFITRNNKTKIDSTLIFIDSAYVMRYTEFMDSAIKRTIKSLK
;
A
#
# COMPACT_ATOMS: atom_id res chain seq x y z
N MET A 1 27.96 32.97 -29.45
CA MET A 1 26.98 31.85 -29.46
C MET A 1 27.49 30.59 -28.75
N ARG A 2 28.73 30.08 -28.99
CA ARG A 2 29.26 28.89 -28.29
C ARG A 2 29.26 28.97 -26.73
N LYS A 3 29.61 30.14 -26.16
CA LYS A 3 29.66 30.30 -24.69
C LYS A 3 28.27 30.30 -24.03
N LEU A 4 27.23 30.73 -24.75
CA LEU A 4 25.86 30.72 -24.27
C LEU A 4 25.28 29.30 -24.23
N LEU A 5 25.61 28.48 -25.23
CA LEU A 5 25.20 27.06 -25.28
C LEU A 5 25.81 26.23 -24.12
N VAL A 6 27.08 26.49 -23.78
CA VAL A 6 27.74 25.82 -22.66
C VAL A 6 27.11 26.19 -21.32
N ALA A 7 26.72 27.48 -21.14
CA ALA A 7 26.06 27.92 -19.92
C ALA A 7 24.64 27.31 -19.76
N ILE A 8 23.89 27.18 -20.85
CA ILE A 8 22.55 26.53 -20.82
C ILE A 8 22.69 25.02 -20.53
N PHE A 9 23.72 24.36 -21.10
CA PHE A 9 23.98 22.93 -20.84
C PHE A 9 24.43 22.69 -19.39
N ALA A 10 25.26 23.58 -18.82
CA ALA A 10 25.63 23.54 -17.40
C ALA A 10 24.45 23.76 -16.47
N LEU A 11 23.52 24.68 -16.79
CA LEU A 11 22.28 24.91 -16.03
C LEU A 11 21.32 23.73 -16.09
N LEU A 12 21.25 23.00 -17.21
CA LEU A 12 20.46 21.79 -17.36
C LEU A 12 21.04 20.62 -16.54
N LEU A 13 22.36 20.52 -16.43
CA LEU A 13 23.02 19.49 -15.61
C LEU A 13 22.86 19.72 -14.11
N ILE A 14 22.80 20.98 -13.66
CA ILE A 14 22.59 21.32 -12.25
C ILE A 14 21.16 21.02 -11.81
N ASN A 15 20.15 21.18 -12.69
CA ASN A 15 18.78 20.79 -12.41
C ASN A 15 18.49 19.29 -12.50
N SER A 16 19.45 18.48 -13.01
CA SER A 16 19.31 17.03 -13.12
C SER A 16 19.65 16.26 -11.83
N CYS A 17 20.28 16.90 -10.84
CA CYS A 17 20.47 16.33 -9.50
C CYS A 17 19.20 16.52 -8.63
N LYS A 18 18.05 16.01 -9.07
CA LYS A 18 17.00 15.67 -8.10
C LYS A 18 17.59 14.57 -7.23
N HIS A 19 17.91 14.92 -6.00
CA HIS A 19 18.34 13.97 -4.98
C HIS A 19 17.28 12.86 -4.93
N GLN A 20 17.63 11.71 -5.49
CA GLN A 20 16.70 10.58 -5.51
C GLN A 20 16.60 10.11 -4.05
N LYS A 21 15.48 10.44 -3.40
CA LYS A 21 15.25 10.05 -2.02
C LYS A 21 15.52 8.56 -1.86
N ASN A 22 16.24 8.20 -0.83
CA ASN A 22 16.43 6.78 -0.52
C ASN A 22 15.08 6.15 -0.08
N LEU A 23 15.01 4.82 -0.06
CA LEU A 23 13.78 4.10 0.26
C LEU A 23 13.19 4.50 1.61
N SER A 24 14.05 4.67 2.64
CA SER A 24 13.60 5.07 3.98
C SER A 24 12.99 6.47 3.99
N GLU A 25 13.56 7.41 3.26
CA GLU A 25 13.01 8.77 3.13
C GLU A 25 11.66 8.76 2.44
N GLN A 26 11.52 7.97 1.36
CA GLN A 26 10.23 7.84 0.65
C GLN A 26 9.14 7.23 1.55
N LEU A 27 9.51 6.21 2.35
CA LEU A 27 8.60 5.60 3.31
C LEU A 27 8.22 6.57 4.43
N ASN A 28 9.18 7.29 5.01
CA ASN A 28 8.91 8.30 6.04
C ASN A 28 7.92 9.35 5.55
N ASP A 29 8.15 9.91 4.35
CA ASP A 29 7.26 10.92 3.76
C ASP A 29 5.85 10.36 3.56
N SER A 30 5.74 9.16 2.99
CA SER A 30 4.46 8.53 2.73
C SER A 30 3.68 8.21 4.02
N PHE A 31 4.35 7.66 5.03
CA PHE A 31 3.74 7.42 6.34
C PHE A 31 3.30 8.71 7.02
N ALA A 32 4.12 9.77 6.97
CA ALA A 32 3.78 11.07 7.54
C ALA A 32 2.54 11.67 6.86
N ASP A 33 2.45 11.59 5.52
CA ASP A 33 1.30 12.07 4.76
C ASP A 33 0.00 11.30 5.09
N HIS A 34 0.08 9.97 5.22
CA HIS A 34 -1.07 9.14 5.59
C HIS A 34 -1.48 9.36 7.05
N LEU A 35 -0.51 9.44 7.97
CA LEU A 35 -0.75 9.74 9.38
C LEU A 35 -1.47 11.07 9.55
N LYS A 36 -1.00 12.12 8.87
CA LYS A 36 -1.61 13.47 8.93
C LYS A 36 -3.08 13.48 8.46
N LYS A 37 -3.42 12.66 7.46
CA LYS A 37 -4.81 12.50 6.98
C LYS A 37 -5.69 11.77 7.99
N ILE A 38 -5.11 10.82 8.77
CA ILE A 38 -5.84 9.99 9.74
C ILE A 38 -5.97 10.72 11.08
N ASP A 39 -4.88 11.33 11.56
CA ASP A 39 -4.83 12.06 12.83
C ASP A 39 -3.72 13.11 12.80
N SER A 40 -4.13 14.38 12.66
CA SER A 40 -3.19 15.51 12.59
C SER A 40 -2.52 15.84 13.93
N THR A 41 -2.95 15.23 15.05
CA THR A 41 -2.37 15.43 16.39
C THR A 41 -1.28 14.42 16.74
N ALA A 42 -1.12 13.39 15.90
CA ALA A 42 -0.07 12.40 16.04
C ALA A 42 1.14 12.76 15.17
N THR A 43 2.33 12.39 15.61
CA THR A 43 3.59 12.57 14.89
C THR A 43 4.20 11.21 14.54
N LEU A 44 4.78 11.14 13.35
CA LEU A 44 5.63 10.02 12.95
C LEU A 44 7.06 10.35 13.36
N ASP A 45 7.65 9.53 14.22
CA ASP A 45 9.02 9.73 14.66
C ASP A 45 10.02 9.12 13.68
N SER A 46 9.76 7.89 13.21
CA SER A 46 10.57 7.24 12.19
C SER A 46 9.88 6.04 11.57
N VAL A 47 10.38 5.62 10.38
CA VAL A 47 10.08 4.33 9.75
C VAL A 47 11.39 3.59 9.51
N GLN A 48 11.48 2.33 9.95
CA GLN A 48 12.64 1.47 9.79
C GLN A 48 12.31 0.29 8.89
N VAL A 49 13.11 0.07 7.85
CA VAL A 49 13.00 -1.11 6.99
C VAL A 49 13.63 -2.30 7.71
N ILE A 50 12.83 -3.33 7.99
CA ILE A 50 13.29 -4.56 8.64
C ILE A 50 13.83 -5.53 7.58
N TRP A 51 13.07 -5.71 6.49
CA TRP A 51 13.52 -6.47 5.33
C TRP A 51 12.87 -5.97 4.05
N ASN A 52 13.53 -6.25 2.92
CA ASN A 52 13.12 -5.87 1.58
C ASN A 52 13.35 -7.05 0.64
N THR A 53 12.29 -7.61 0.09
CA THR A 53 12.33 -8.81 -0.76
C THR A 53 11.82 -8.46 -2.16
N PRO A 54 12.57 -8.77 -3.22
CA PRO A 54 12.09 -8.59 -4.58
C PRO A 54 10.89 -9.50 -4.86
N VAL A 55 9.90 -8.94 -5.55
CA VAL A 55 8.66 -9.62 -5.93
C VAL A 55 8.66 -9.80 -7.44
N THR A 56 8.44 -11.02 -7.91
CA THR A 56 8.26 -11.32 -9.34
C THR A 56 6.84 -10.98 -9.78
N GLN A 57 6.61 -10.93 -11.09
CA GLN A 57 5.27 -10.68 -11.64
C GLN A 57 4.25 -11.72 -11.14
N ARG A 58 4.64 -12.98 -11.09
CA ARG A 58 3.79 -14.06 -10.57
C ARG A 58 3.44 -13.87 -9.09
N LEU A 59 4.44 -13.53 -8.27
CA LEU A 59 4.23 -13.31 -6.83
C LEU A 59 3.35 -12.06 -6.58
N SER A 60 3.51 -11.01 -7.38
CA SER A 60 2.62 -9.83 -7.32
C SER A 60 1.15 -10.23 -7.53
N ARG A 61 0.86 -11.07 -8.53
CA ARG A 61 -0.50 -11.55 -8.79
C ARG A 61 -1.07 -12.40 -7.67
N ILE A 62 -0.22 -13.19 -6.97
CA ILE A 62 -0.63 -13.93 -5.77
C ILE A 62 -0.99 -12.98 -4.63
N ILE A 63 -0.27 -11.87 -4.49
CA ILE A 63 -0.59 -10.83 -3.50
C ILE A 63 -1.94 -10.17 -3.83
N ASP A 64 -2.20 -9.86 -5.11
CA ASP A 64 -3.49 -9.34 -5.58
C ASP A 64 -4.64 -10.31 -5.28
N ASP A 65 -4.48 -11.59 -5.62
CA ASP A 65 -5.46 -12.63 -5.34
C ASP A 65 -5.80 -12.71 -3.84
N SER A 66 -4.77 -12.66 -2.99
CA SER A 66 -4.94 -12.68 -1.53
C SER A 66 -5.70 -11.44 -1.01
N ALA A 67 -5.58 -10.30 -1.65
CA ALA A 67 -6.33 -9.09 -1.30
C ALA A 67 -7.81 -9.22 -1.72
N TYR A 68 -8.07 -9.73 -2.92
CA TYR A 68 -9.43 -10.03 -3.38
C TYR A 68 -10.13 -11.06 -2.48
N MET A 69 -9.45 -12.15 -2.12
CA MET A 69 -10.00 -13.17 -1.24
C MET A 69 -10.39 -12.63 0.14
N ARG A 70 -9.57 -11.78 0.74
CA ARG A 70 -9.92 -11.12 2.02
C ARG A 70 -11.16 -10.24 1.90
N THR A 71 -11.26 -9.47 0.83
CA THR A 71 -12.43 -8.62 0.58
C THR A 71 -13.67 -9.47 0.35
N PHE A 72 -13.56 -10.54 -0.41
CA PHE A 72 -14.64 -11.51 -0.65
C PHE A 72 -15.17 -12.10 0.66
N MET A 73 -14.30 -12.58 1.54
CA MET A 73 -14.69 -13.11 2.86
C MET A 73 -15.41 -12.06 3.71
N ARG A 74 -14.94 -10.80 3.68
CA ARG A 74 -15.61 -9.70 4.39
C ARG A 74 -17.02 -9.47 3.87
N VAL A 75 -17.21 -9.42 2.54
CA VAL A 75 -18.53 -9.23 1.92
C VAL A 75 -19.47 -10.40 2.23
N GLN A 76 -18.97 -11.65 2.26
CA GLN A 76 -19.75 -12.81 2.69
C GLN A 76 -20.24 -12.68 4.14
N THR A 77 -19.37 -12.19 5.04
CA THR A 77 -19.76 -11.93 6.45
C THR A 77 -20.85 -10.86 6.54
N GLN A 78 -20.74 -9.80 5.74
CA GLN A 78 -21.74 -8.73 5.67
C GLN A 78 -23.09 -9.25 5.13
N LEU A 79 -23.05 -10.10 4.08
CA LEU A 79 -24.26 -10.76 3.56
C LEU A 79 -24.95 -11.59 4.64
N SER A 80 -24.20 -12.40 5.39
CA SER A 80 -24.77 -13.19 6.48
C SER A 80 -25.43 -12.30 7.55
N GLY A 81 -24.83 -11.17 7.89
CA GLY A 81 -25.43 -10.19 8.80
C GLY A 81 -26.69 -9.53 8.25
N ALA A 82 -26.75 -9.23 6.96
CA ALA A 82 -27.94 -8.68 6.30
C ALA A 82 -29.09 -9.71 6.25
N GLN A 83 -28.75 -10.97 5.98
CA GLN A 83 -29.72 -12.08 5.99
C GLN A 83 -30.35 -12.29 7.38
N GLN A 84 -29.55 -12.24 8.45
CA GLN A 84 -30.06 -12.33 9.83
C GLN A 84 -31.02 -11.19 10.18
N LYS A 85 -30.82 -10.01 9.58
CA LYS A 85 -31.69 -8.83 9.80
C LYS A 85 -32.87 -8.74 8.84
N ASN A 86 -32.98 -9.66 7.87
CA ASN A 86 -33.92 -9.61 6.74
C ASN A 86 -33.89 -8.30 5.94
N ASP A 87 -32.69 -7.70 5.83
CA ASP A 87 -32.44 -6.46 5.07
C ASP A 87 -32.30 -6.78 3.58
N LYS A 88 -33.40 -6.69 2.85
CA LYS A 88 -33.48 -7.10 1.43
C LYS A 88 -32.54 -6.31 0.52
N ASP A 89 -32.43 -5.00 0.71
CA ASP A 89 -31.61 -4.13 -0.14
C ASP A 89 -30.12 -4.45 0.06
N SER A 90 -29.68 -4.62 1.31
CA SER A 90 -28.32 -5.04 1.61
C SER A 90 -28.02 -6.45 1.11
N ILE A 91 -28.97 -7.38 1.17
CA ILE A 91 -28.82 -8.74 0.64
C ILE A 91 -28.57 -8.70 -0.87
N GLU A 92 -29.38 -7.97 -1.63
CA GLU A 92 -29.25 -7.85 -3.09
C GLU A 92 -27.90 -7.22 -3.45
N PHE A 93 -27.51 -6.13 -2.78
CA PHE A 93 -26.23 -5.47 -2.96
C PHE A 93 -25.06 -6.43 -2.73
N TYR A 94 -25.02 -7.15 -1.59
CA TYR A 94 -23.89 -8.04 -1.31
C TYR A 94 -23.87 -9.28 -2.21
N LEU A 95 -25.00 -9.76 -2.69
CA LEU A 95 -25.04 -10.84 -3.70
C LEU A 95 -24.44 -10.38 -5.03
N TYR A 96 -24.73 -9.15 -5.46
CA TYR A 96 -24.13 -8.56 -6.65
C TYR A 96 -22.60 -8.45 -6.48
N GLU A 97 -22.12 -7.89 -5.36
CA GLU A 97 -20.69 -7.75 -5.04
C GLU A 97 -19.97 -9.11 -5.04
N ILE A 98 -20.56 -10.13 -4.43
CA ILE A 98 -20.02 -11.50 -4.40
C ILE A 98 -19.86 -12.06 -5.81
N ASN A 99 -20.87 -11.88 -6.67
CA ASN A 99 -20.81 -12.40 -8.02
C ASN A 99 -19.78 -11.65 -8.89
N TYR A 100 -19.64 -10.35 -8.69
CA TYR A 100 -18.60 -9.56 -9.33
C TYR A 100 -17.20 -10.04 -8.90
N MET A 101 -16.97 -10.15 -7.59
CA MET A 101 -15.67 -10.57 -7.03
C MET A 101 -15.28 -11.99 -7.42
N LYS A 102 -16.22 -12.93 -7.56
CA LYS A 102 -15.92 -14.27 -8.08
C LYS A 102 -15.30 -14.22 -9.47
N LYS A 103 -15.85 -13.39 -10.36
CA LYS A 103 -15.30 -13.23 -11.72
C LYS A 103 -13.89 -12.64 -11.69
N GLU A 104 -13.65 -11.65 -10.82
CA GLU A 104 -12.32 -11.03 -10.67
C GLU A 104 -11.30 -12.04 -10.12
N ILE A 105 -11.65 -12.81 -9.08
CA ILE A 105 -10.80 -13.86 -8.50
C ILE A 105 -10.46 -14.91 -9.56
N ASP A 106 -11.44 -15.38 -10.33
CA ASP A 106 -11.19 -16.35 -11.40
C ASP A 106 -10.25 -15.80 -12.48
N SER A 107 -10.40 -14.51 -12.83
CA SER A 107 -9.52 -13.82 -13.78
C SER A 107 -8.08 -13.73 -13.26
N VAL A 108 -7.91 -13.29 -12.01
CA VAL A 108 -6.59 -13.16 -11.37
C VAL A 108 -5.94 -14.53 -11.22
N THR A 109 -6.67 -15.55 -10.75
CA THR A 109 -6.16 -16.92 -10.59
C THR A 109 -5.63 -17.49 -11.92
N LYS A 110 -6.37 -17.31 -13.01
CA LYS A 110 -5.88 -17.68 -14.36
C LYS A 110 -4.60 -16.92 -14.73
N SER A 111 -4.51 -15.64 -14.37
CA SER A 111 -3.35 -14.82 -14.67
C SER A 111 -2.11 -15.20 -13.88
N ILE A 112 -2.25 -15.80 -12.68
CA ILE A 112 -1.12 -16.26 -11.85
C ILE A 112 -0.32 -17.35 -12.59
N ALA A 113 -1.00 -18.28 -13.25
CA ALA A 113 -0.35 -19.35 -14.00
C ALA A 113 0.51 -18.82 -15.17
N GLN A 114 0.14 -17.67 -15.72
CA GLN A 114 0.81 -17.02 -16.85
C GLN A 114 1.86 -15.98 -16.40
N GLY A 115 2.02 -15.77 -15.08
CA GLY A 115 2.94 -14.76 -14.54
C GLY A 115 4.40 -15.17 -14.69
N ASP A 116 5.23 -14.23 -15.15
CA ASP A 116 6.67 -14.40 -15.23
C ASP A 116 7.27 -14.56 -13.81
N THR A 117 8.03 -15.65 -13.62
CA THR A 117 8.67 -15.98 -12.34
C THR A 117 10.06 -15.36 -12.19
N THR A 118 10.61 -14.79 -13.26
CA THR A 118 11.98 -14.24 -13.28
C THR A 118 11.98 -12.72 -13.30
N ARG A 119 11.00 -12.09 -13.95
CA ARG A 119 10.91 -10.64 -14.08
C ARG A 119 10.57 -10.00 -12.74
N LYS A 120 11.47 -9.16 -12.25
CA LYS A 120 11.22 -8.33 -11.07
C LYS A 120 10.08 -7.35 -11.36
N TYR A 121 9.07 -7.34 -10.50
CA TYR A 121 7.90 -6.47 -10.61
C TYR A 121 7.90 -5.35 -9.56
N GLY A 122 8.53 -5.60 -8.41
CA GLY A 122 8.62 -4.65 -7.32
C GLY A 122 9.32 -5.24 -6.11
N ASN A 123 9.06 -4.66 -4.96
CA ASN A 123 9.57 -5.12 -3.67
C ASN A 123 8.43 -5.19 -2.64
N LEU A 124 8.44 -6.27 -1.85
CA LEU A 124 7.67 -6.36 -0.62
C LEU A 124 8.59 -5.96 0.54
N ILE A 125 8.16 -5.01 1.35
CA ILE A 125 8.94 -4.39 2.40
C ILE A 125 8.21 -4.59 3.72
N SER A 126 8.90 -5.15 4.71
CA SER A 126 8.44 -5.08 6.10
C SER A 126 9.09 -3.88 6.75
N CYS A 127 8.29 -3.06 7.41
CA CYS A 127 8.80 -1.93 8.16
C CYS A 127 8.15 -1.84 9.54
N GLU A 128 8.93 -1.34 10.48
CA GLU A 128 8.45 -0.85 11.77
C GLU A 128 8.31 0.67 11.70
N TYR A 129 7.30 1.21 12.36
CA TYR A 129 7.07 2.63 12.44
C TYR A 129 6.74 3.05 13.87
N PHE A 130 7.15 4.26 14.22
CA PHE A 130 7.06 4.83 15.56
C PHE A 130 6.13 6.03 15.50
N ILE A 131 5.01 5.96 16.20
CA ILE A 131 4.02 7.05 16.26
C ILE A 131 3.90 7.52 17.70
N THR A 132 4.03 8.83 17.88
CA THR A 132 3.79 9.52 19.14
C THR A 132 2.49 10.31 19.10
N ARG A 133 1.67 10.17 20.14
CA ARG A 133 0.44 10.90 20.37
C ARG A 133 0.25 11.14 21.87
N ASN A 134 -0.07 12.36 22.27
CA ASN A 134 -0.27 12.74 23.70
C ASN A 134 0.89 12.27 24.60
N ASN A 135 2.13 12.45 24.16
CA ASN A 135 3.36 12.02 24.85
C ASN A 135 3.47 10.51 25.08
N LYS A 136 2.69 9.70 24.38
CA LYS A 136 2.82 8.24 24.35
C LYS A 136 3.32 7.81 22.99
N THR A 137 4.40 7.04 22.96
CA THR A 137 4.95 6.46 21.73
C THR A 137 4.55 5.00 21.62
N LYS A 138 4.18 4.57 20.43
CA LYS A 138 3.95 3.17 20.12
C LYS A 138 4.71 2.77 18.86
N ILE A 139 5.25 1.56 18.93
CA ILE A 139 5.87 0.85 17.79
C ILE A 139 4.84 -0.14 17.24
N ASP A 140 4.67 -0.16 15.93
CA ASP A 140 3.90 -1.18 15.24
C ASP A 140 4.57 -1.49 13.89
N SER A 141 4.13 -2.52 13.20
CA SER A 141 4.72 -2.97 11.95
C SER A 141 3.67 -3.16 10.86
N THR A 142 4.11 -3.04 9.60
CA THR A 142 3.26 -3.31 8.45
C THR A 142 4.07 -3.80 7.25
N LEU A 143 3.36 -4.40 6.29
CA LEU A 143 3.91 -4.76 4.99
C LEU A 143 3.51 -3.70 3.96
N ILE A 144 4.45 -3.33 3.11
CA ILE A 144 4.28 -2.37 2.03
C ILE A 144 4.75 -3.03 0.73
N PHE A 145 3.98 -2.85 -0.33
CA PHE A 145 4.40 -3.23 -1.66
C PHE A 145 4.73 -1.98 -2.49
N ILE A 146 5.93 -1.93 -3.06
CA ILE A 146 6.39 -0.90 -3.99
C ILE A 146 6.65 -1.55 -5.33
N ASP A 147 5.98 -1.08 -6.38
CA ASP A 147 6.17 -1.61 -7.74
C ASP A 147 7.51 -1.14 -8.37
N SER A 148 7.80 -1.65 -9.57
CA SER A 148 9.03 -1.31 -10.29
C SER A 148 9.12 0.15 -10.72
N ALA A 149 8.02 0.89 -10.68
CA ALA A 149 7.99 2.34 -10.91
C ALA A 149 8.12 3.15 -9.62
N TYR A 150 8.47 2.50 -8.50
CA TYR A 150 8.55 3.09 -7.16
C TYR A 150 7.22 3.66 -6.65
N VAL A 151 6.11 3.15 -7.15
CA VAL A 151 4.77 3.50 -6.68
C VAL A 151 4.37 2.55 -5.57
N MET A 152 3.98 3.09 -4.42
CA MET A 152 3.42 2.32 -3.31
C MET A 152 2.02 1.84 -3.68
N ARG A 153 1.80 0.54 -3.54
CA ARG A 153 0.51 -0.11 -3.79
C ARG A 153 -0.11 -0.57 -2.48
N TYR A 154 -1.45 -0.72 -2.47
CA TYR A 154 -2.19 -1.21 -1.29
C TYR A 154 -1.98 -0.35 -0.04
N THR A 155 -2.02 0.97 -0.21
CA THR A 155 -1.85 1.93 0.89
C THR A 155 -2.91 1.77 1.99
N GLU A 156 -4.04 1.12 1.71
CA GLU A 156 -5.08 0.77 2.69
C GLU A 156 -4.57 -0.13 3.82
N PHE A 157 -3.55 -0.96 3.57
CA PHE A 157 -2.92 -1.75 4.64
C PHE A 157 -2.14 -0.87 5.60
N MET A 158 -1.42 0.10 5.06
CA MET A 158 -0.71 1.10 5.85
C MET A 158 -1.71 1.96 6.64
N ASP A 159 -2.78 2.45 6.01
CA ASP A 159 -3.84 3.21 6.69
C ASP A 159 -4.50 2.42 7.82
N SER A 160 -4.76 1.13 7.58
CA SER A 160 -5.34 0.24 8.59
C SER A 160 -4.39 0.02 9.77
N ALA A 161 -3.09 -0.14 9.50
CA ALA A 161 -2.07 -0.27 10.52
C ALA A 161 -1.94 1.02 11.35
N ILE A 162 -1.86 2.18 10.71
CA ILE A 162 -1.81 3.49 11.39
C ILE A 162 -3.05 3.70 12.27
N LYS A 163 -4.27 3.45 11.74
CA LYS A 163 -5.54 3.57 12.51
C LYS A 163 -5.54 2.68 13.75
N ARG A 164 -5.05 1.43 13.63
CA ARG A 164 -4.93 0.51 14.75
C ARG A 164 -3.99 1.04 15.83
N THR A 165 -2.83 1.55 15.43
CA THR A 165 -1.83 2.14 16.34
C THR A 165 -2.38 3.36 17.05
N ILE A 166 -3.00 4.30 16.32
CA ILE A 166 -3.63 5.51 16.90
C ILE A 166 -4.73 5.14 17.88
N LYS A 167 -5.58 4.15 17.56
CA LYS A 167 -6.64 3.69 18.47
C LYS A 167 -6.07 3.20 19.81
N SER A 168 -4.91 2.59 19.82
CA SER A 168 -4.25 2.09 21.02
C SER A 168 -3.52 3.15 21.84
N LEU A 169 -3.33 4.37 21.30
CA LEU A 169 -2.75 5.53 21.95
C LEU A 169 -3.81 6.48 22.56
N LYS A 170 -5.09 6.18 22.40
CA LYS A 170 -6.18 6.90 23.06
C LYS A 170 -6.30 6.46 24.51
#